data_b7fccbf36f3f1bb6bda3f851b6701844
#
_entry.id   b7fccbf36f3f1bb6bda3f851b6701844
#
_cell.length_a   1.000
_cell.length_b   1.000
_cell.length_c   1.000
_cell.angle_alpha   90.00
_cell.angle_beta   90.00
_cell.angle_gamma   90.00
#
_symmetry.space_group_name_H-M   'P 1'
#
loop_
_entity.id
_entity.type
_entity.pdbx_description
1 polymer ?
#
loop_
_entity_poly.entity_id
_entity_poly.type
_entity_poly.pdbx_seq_one_letter_code
_entity_poly.pdbx_strand_id
1 'polypeptide(L)'
;YRKKKKYYRLKNGAFVNMDSEYMENFDEMLNVLNISSKDLRAGALSVPLYRSIYIDEMMKEHNELIEKRDKSFAKLIGKFDSIKSIDFIPPDEVINVLRGYQKEGFKWLRSVEELGFGGILADDMGLGKTLQAISLISEIQLENEGLLGIIIVPTSLLHNWKEEFYKFSDIKPILVEGNAETRKELIEKTERGILITTYQTFRNDVKN
;
A
#
# COMPACT_ATOMS: atom_id res chain seq x y z
N TYR A 1 0.54 -39.73 6.67
CA TYR A 1 0.70 -39.68 8.15
C TYR A 1 2.19 -39.46 8.47
N ARG A 2 2.68 -38.21 8.54
CA ARG A 2 4.00 -37.93 9.10
C ARG A 2 3.91 -38.13 10.61
N LYS A 3 4.65 -39.12 11.15
CA LYS A 3 4.88 -39.25 12.60
C LYS A 3 5.54 -37.92 13.07
N LYS A 4 4.81 -37.06 13.78
CA LYS A 4 5.39 -35.90 14.47
C LYS A 4 6.41 -36.44 15.47
N LYS A 5 7.70 -36.25 15.20
CA LYS A 5 8.76 -36.56 16.20
C LYS A 5 8.69 -35.46 17.24
N LYS A 6 8.53 -35.83 18.50
CA LYS A 6 8.46 -34.94 19.65
C LYS A 6 9.77 -34.18 19.91
N TYR A 7 10.90 -34.77 19.48
CA TYR A 7 12.24 -34.20 19.62
C TYR A 7 13.02 -34.33 18.32
N TYR A 8 13.76 -33.29 17.96
CA TYR A 8 14.68 -33.28 16.83
C TYR A 8 16.11 -33.11 17.34
N ARG A 9 17.04 -34.00 16.92
CA ARG A 9 18.45 -33.91 17.30
C ARG A 9 19.20 -33.01 16.32
N LEU A 10 19.83 -31.96 16.82
CA LEU A 10 20.69 -31.06 16.06
C LEU A 10 22.06 -31.70 15.77
N LYS A 11 22.80 -31.16 14.80
CA LYS A 11 24.14 -31.63 14.43
C LYS A 11 25.14 -31.52 15.57
N ASN A 12 24.99 -30.59 16.49
CA ASN A 12 25.80 -30.42 17.70
C ASN A 12 25.42 -31.36 18.84
N GLY A 13 24.46 -32.27 18.63
CA GLY A 13 24.01 -33.25 19.62
C GLY A 13 22.87 -32.79 20.53
N ALA A 14 22.51 -31.53 20.55
CA ALA A 14 21.40 -31.02 21.33
C ALA A 14 20.04 -31.50 20.78
N PHE A 15 19.01 -31.54 21.64
CA PHE A 15 17.66 -31.91 21.26
C PHE A 15 16.75 -30.67 21.34
N VAL A 16 15.96 -30.47 20.29
CA VAL A 16 14.90 -29.45 20.24
C VAL A 16 13.56 -30.13 20.49
N ASN A 17 12.78 -29.65 21.44
CA ASN A 17 11.42 -30.09 21.65
C ASN A 17 10.51 -29.43 20.61
N MET A 18 9.90 -30.24 19.76
CA MET A 18 9.02 -29.78 18.67
C MET A 18 7.58 -29.48 19.13
N ASP A 19 7.22 -29.89 20.35
CA ASP A 19 5.90 -29.63 20.97
C ASP A 19 5.99 -28.44 21.96
N SER A 20 7.00 -27.57 21.86
CA SER A 20 7.12 -26.39 22.68
C SER A 20 6.26 -25.25 22.10
N GLU A 21 5.69 -24.42 22.98
CA GLU A 21 5.00 -23.18 22.63
C GLU A 21 5.81 -22.30 21.65
N TYR A 22 7.12 -22.27 21.83
CA TYR A 22 8.09 -21.63 20.94
C TYR A 22 7.98 -22.15 19.48
N MET A 23 7.84 -23.46 19.26
CA MET A 23 7.74 -24.04 17.93
C MET A 23 6.36 -23.80 17.33
N GLU A 24 5.32 -23.76 18.13
CA GLU A 24 3.97 -23.42 17.66
C GLU A 24 3.92 -21.95 17.16
N ASN A 25 4.45 -21.03 17.93
CA ASN A 25 4.56 -19.60 17.56
C ASN A 25 5.41 -19.41 16.30
N PHE A 26 6.51 -20.17 16.18
CA PHE A 26 7.36 -20.14 14.98
C PHE A 26 6.64 -20.68 13.76
N ASP A 27 5.90 -21.78 13.88
CA ASP A 27 5.10 -22.35 12.79
C ASP A 27 3.96 -21.39 12.37
N GLU A 28 3.32 -20.72 13.33
CA GLU A 28 2.32 -19.69 13.05
C GLU A 28 2.92 -18.52 12.26
N MET A 29 4.07 -18.01 12.69
CA MET A 29 4.81 -16.97 11.96
C MET A 29 5.12 -17.39 10.52
N LEU A 30 5.61 -18.59 10.31
CA LEU A 30 5.91 -19.12 8.97
C LEU A 30 4.66 -19.17 8.08
N ASN A 31 3.54 -19.58 8.65
CA ASN A 31 2.27 -19.66 7.93
C ASN A 31 1.73 -18.28 7.55
N VAL A 32 1.68 -17.35 8.51
CA VAL A 32 1.18 -15.97 8.27
C VAL A 32 2.07 -15.24 7.27
N LEU A 33 3.38 -15.39 7.36
CA LEU A 33 4.33 -14.80 6.41
C LEU A 33 4.42 -15.58 5.10
N ASN A 34 3.71 -16.71 4.98
CA ASN A 34 3.77 -17.62 3.84
C ASN A 34 5.20 -18.03 3.47
N ILE A 35 5.99 -18.37 4.50
CA ILE A 35 7.39 -18.77 4.37
C ILE A 35 7.47 -20.26 4.12
N SER A 36 8.04 -20.63 2.99
CA SER A 36 8.25 -22.04 2.65
C SER A 36 9.53 -22.62 3.27
N SER A 37 9.59 -23.94 3.38
CA SER A 37 10.82 -24.64 3.80
C SER A 37 12.03 -24.36 2.86
N LYS A 38 11.78 -23.91 1.64
CA LYS A 38 12.82 -23.50 0.68
C LYS A 38 13.41 -22.15 1.05
N ASP A 39 12.54 -21.22 1.45
CA ASP A 39 12.94 -19.87 1.87
C ASP A 39 13.78 -19.92 3.15
N LEU A 40 13.38 -20.75 4.12
CA LEU A 40 14.17 -20.99 5.34
C LEU A 40 15.58 -21.51 5.06
N ARG A 41 15.75 -22.32 4.01
CA ARG A 41 17.09 -22.84 3.64
C ARG A 41 17.96 -21.80 2.96
N ALA A 42 17.36 -20.78 2.38
CA ALA A 42 18.09 -19.67 1.71
C ALA A 42 18.79 -18.75 2.70
N GLY A 43 18.42 -18.78 4.00
CA GLY A 43 19.05 -18.00 5.07
C GLY A 43 18.68 -16.51 5.07
N ALA A 44 17.93 -16.03 4.08
CA ALA A 44 17.40 -14.68 3.99
C ALA A 44 16.06 -14.67 3.29
N LEU A 45 15.12 -13.87 3.77
CA LEU A 45 13.80 -13.72 3.21
C LEU A 45 13.51 -12.24 2.94
N SER A 46 13.03 -11.93 1.74
CA SER A 46 12.46 -10.62 1.42
C SER A 46 10.95 -10.69 1.61
N VAL A 47 10.45 -9.86 2.50
CA VAL A 47 9.00 -9.74 2.76
C VAL A 47 8.47 -8.39 2.30
N PRO A 48 7.22 -8.31 1.81
CA PRO A 48 6.60 -7.04 1.47
C PRO A 48 6.54 -6.09 2.67
N LEU A 49 6.68 -4.79 2.42
CA LEU A 49 6.74 -3.74 3.43
C LEU A 49 5.53 -3.76 4.38
N TYR A 50 4.34 -4.05 3.87
CA TYR A 50 3.11 -4.09 4.68
C TYR A 50 3.13 -5.16 5.79
N ARG A 51 4.00 -6.17 5.69
CA ARG A 51 4.16 -7.19 6.73
C ARG A 51 5.08 -6.77 7.87
N SER A 52 5.77 -5.64 7.74
CA SER A 52 6.71 -5.17 8.76
C SER A 52 6.04 -4.85 10.10
N ILE A 53 4.79 -4.35 10.08
CA ILE A 53 4.01 -4.10 11.32
C ILE A 53 3.74 -5.40 12.05
N TYR A 54 3.25 -6.42 11.34
CA TYR A 54 3.00 -7.74 11.92
C TYR A 54 4.28 -8.37 12.48
N ILE A 55 5.39 -8.25 11.74
CA ILE A 55 6.70 -8.72 12.21
C ILE A 55 7.11 -7.99 13.47
N ASP A 56 6.92 -6.67 13.57
CA ASP A 56 7.27 -5.90 14.76
C ASP A 56 6.43 -6.30 15.98
N GLU A 57 5.13 -6.53 15.82
CA GLU A 57 4.24 -7.02 16.88
C GLU A 57 4.68 -8.39 17.37
N MET A 58 4.90 -9.34 16.46
CA MET A 58 5.45 -10.64 16.82
C MET A 58 6.81 -10.56 17.54
N MET A 59 7.66 -9.64 17.08
CA MET A 59 8.96 -9.39 17.70
C MET A 59 8.84 -8.84 19.12
N LYS A 60 7.78 -8.13 19.43
CA LYS A 60 7.48 -7.63 20.79
C LYS A 60 6.93 -8.73 21.69
N GLU A 61 6.06 -9.58 21.13
CA GLU A 61 5.43 -10.68 21.88
C GLU A 61 6.38 -11.84 22.15
N HIS A 62 7.30 -12.14 21.21
CA HIS A 62 8.20 -13.27 21.22
C HIS A 62 9.67 -12.83 21.13
N ASN A 63 10.14 -12.08 22.14
CA ASN A 63 11.52 -11.57 22.19
C ASN A 63 12.59 -12.68 22.10
N GLU A 64 12.26 -13.89 22.52
CA GLU A 64 13.14 -15.06 22.47
C GLU A 64 13.41 -15.57 21.04
N LEU A 65 12.57 -15.20 20.07
CA LEU A 65 12.73 -15.59 18.65
C LEU A 65 13.72 -14.71 17.91
N ILE A 66 14.21 -13.63 18.54
CA ILE A 66 14.92 -12.57 17.82
C ILE A 66 16.24 -12.26 18.46
N GLU A 67 17.29 -12.47 17.71
CA GLU A 67 18.65 -12.16 18.13
C GLU A 67 18.98 -10.66 17.97
N LYS A 68 18.46 -10.00 16.93
CA LYS A 68 18.85 -8.62 16.63
C LYS A 68 17.85 -7.89 15.73
N ARG A 69 17.52 -6.64 16.08
CA ARG A 69 16.81 -5.70 15.21
C ARG A 69 17.79 -4.84 14.44
N ASP A 70 17.63 -4.76 13.12
CA ASP A 70 18.39 -3.83 12.29
C ASP A 70 17.92 -2.39 12.49
N LYS A 71 18.86 -1.42 12.36
CA LYS A 71 18.56 0.02 12.47
C LYS A 71 17.57 0.50 11.42
N SER A 72 17.61 -0.05 10.21
CA SER A 72 16.68 0.27 9.12
C SER A 72 15.27 -0.17 9.45
N PHE A 73 15.08 -1.36 10.01
CA PHE A 73 13.80 -1.86 10.47
C PHE A 73 13.24 -1.01 11.62
N ALA A 74 14.07 -0.69 12.61
CA ALA A 74 13.67 0.19 13.72
C ALA A 74 13.25 1.59 13.22
N LYS A 75 13.95 2.16 12.23
CA LYS A 75 13.59 3.43 11.60
C LYS A 75 12.25 3.34 10.85
N LEU A 76 12.02 2.24 10.15
CA LEU A 76 10.76 1.98 9.46
C LEU A 76 9.59 1.94 10.46
N ILE A 77 9.71 1.15 11.52
CA ILE A 77 8.67 1.06 12.55
C ILE A 77 8.45 2.41 13.23
N GLY A 78 9.52 3.16 13.55
CA GLY A 78 9.41 4.51 14.10
C GLY A 78 8.64 5.48 13.18
N LYS A 79 8.74 5.33 11.87
CA LYS A 79 7.95 6.10 10.90
C LYS A 79 6.45 5.82 11.05
N PHE A 80 6.03 4.57 11.26
CA PHE A 80 4.63 4.23 11.50
C PHE A 80 4.05 4.90 12.75
N ASP A 81 4.83 4.94 13.82
CA ASP A 81 4.37 5.56 15.06
C ASP A 81 4.32 7.09 14.95
N SER A 82 5.29 7.71 14.26
CA SER A 82 5.31 9.15 14.05
C SER A 82 4.15 9.66 13.19
N ILE A 83 3.75 8.92 12.15
CA ILE A 83 2.65 9.31 11.27
C ILE A 83 1.30 9.37 11.99
N LYS A 84 1.08 8.53 12.99
CA LYS A 84 -0.15 8.57 13.82
C LYS A 84 -0.34 9.91 14.54
N SER A 85 0.73 10.68 14.74
CA SER A 85 0.72 11.98 15.39
C SER A 85 0.62 13.17 14.42
N ILE A 86 0.69 12.93 13.10
CA ILE A 86 0.61 13.99 12.09
C ILE A 86 -0.86 14.30 11.81
N ASP A 87 -1.25 15.55 11.97
CA ASP A 87 -2.56 16.02 11.55
C ASP A 87 -2.50 16.56 10.12
N PHE A 88 -2.73 15.69 9.15
CA PHE A 88 -2.78 16.08 7.75
C PHE A 88 -4.00 16.96 7.46
N ILE A 89 -3.75 18.11 6.84
CA ILE A 89 -4.78 19.09 6.52
C ILE A 89 -5.10 18.99 5.02
N PRO A 90 -6.38 18.80 4.62
CA PRO A 90 -6.74 18.81 3.20
C PRO A 90 -6.41 20.16 2.54
N PRO A 91 -6.15 20.17 1.21
CA PRO A 91 -5.94 21.39 0.43
C PRO A 91 -7.06 22.43 0.61
N ASP A 92 -6.72 23.70 0.51
CA ASP A 92 -7.65 24.83 0.73
C ASP A 92 -8.86 24.78 -0.20
N GLU A 93 -8.72 24.27 -1.41
CA GLU A 93 -9.78 24.14 -2.41
C GLU A 93 -10.91 23.21 -1.95
N VAL A 94 -10.58 22.21 -1.12
CA VAL A 94 -11.54 21.17 -0.70
C VAL A 94 -11.84 21.17 0.79
N ILE A 95 -11.04 21.82 1.64
CA ILE A 95 -11.17 21.76 3.10
C ILE A 95 -12.55 22.18 3.60
N ASN A 96 -13.18 23.16 2.93
CA ASN A 96 -14.51 23.68 3.26
C ASN A 96 -15.65 22.87 2.61
N VAL A 97 -15.35 22.02 1.65
CA VAL A 97 -16.31 21.15 0.94
C VAL A 97 -16.39 19.79 1.61
N LEU A 98 -15.28 19.28 2.13
CA LEU A 98 -15.19 18.00 2.80
C LEU A 98 -16.01 17.98 4.11
N ARG A 99 -16.84 16.96 4.26
CA ARG A 99 -17.52 16.62 5.52
C ARG A 99 -16.52 16.06 6.52
N GLY A 100 -16.88 16.03 7.81
CA GLY A 100 -15.99 15.56 8.88
C GLY A 100 -15.41 14.16 8.60
N TYR A 101 -16.25 13.19 8.26
CA TYR A 101 -15.78 11.83 7.94
C TYR A 101 -14.91 11.75 6.68
N GLN A 102 -15.11 12.64 5.69
CA GLN A 102 -14.27 12.70 4.51
C GLN A 102 -12.89 13.28 4.82
N LYS A 103 -12.79 14.21 5.77
CA LYS A 103 -11.51 14.70 6.30
C LYS A 103 -10.74 13.58 7.00
N GLU A 104 -11.41 12.77 7.78
CA GLU A 104 -10.78 11.60 8.41
C GLU A 104 -10.32 10.57 7.37
N GLY A 105 -11.13 10.31 6.33
CA GLY A 105 -10.75 9.46 5.21
C GLY A 105 -9.54 10.01 4.44
N PHE A 106 -9.48 11.31 4.20
CA PHE A 106 -8.32 11.97 3.60
C PHE A 106 -7.06 11.78 4.47
N LYS A 107 -7.14 12.06 5.78
CA LYS A 107 -6.01 11.86 6.71
C LYS A 107 -5.50 10.43 6.68
N TRP A 108 -6.42 9.46 6.67
CA TRP A 108 -6.04 8.06 6.56
C TRP A 108 -5.35 7.75 5.23
N LEU A 109 -5.89 8.20 4.09
CA LEU A 109 -5.28 8.02 2.77
C LEU A 109 -3.88 8.65 2.71
N ARG A 110 -3.71 9.85 3.25
CA ARG A 110 -2.42 10.54 3.28
C ARG A 110 -1.41 9.80 4.16
N SER A 111 -1.87 9.27 5.31
CA SER A 111 -1.02 8.46 6.20
C SER A 111 -0.54 7.18 5.51
N VAL A 112 -1.42 6.50 4.78
CA VAL A 112 -1.10 5.28 4.04
C VAL A 112 -0.11 5.56 2.90
N GLU A 113 -0.31 6.66 2.19
CA GLU A 113 0.58 7.11 1.11
C GLU A 113 1.97 7.47 1.66
N GLU A 114 2.06 8.27 2.71
CA GLU A 114 3.32 8.65 3.35
C GLU A 114 4.14 7.43 3.83
N LEU A 115 3.47 6.36 4.21
CA LEU A 115 4.10 5.08 4.54
C LEU A 115 4.57 4.28 3.33
N GLY A 116 4.20 4.71 2.11
CA GLY A 116 4.46 3.98 0.88
C GLY A 116 3.57 2.74 0.72
N PHE A 117 2.38 2.74 1.33
CA PHE A 117 1.39 1.68 1.18
C PHE A 117 0.29 2.06 0.22
N GLY A 118 -0.39 1.05 -0.32
CA GLY A 118 -1.71 1.20 -0.89
C GLY A 118 -2.82 1.08 0.16
N GLY A 119 -4.01 1.57 -0.17
CA GLY A 119 -5.19 1.48 0.69
C GLY A 119 -6.46 1.17 -0.10
N ILE A 120 -7.50 0.72 0.60
CA ILE A 120 -8.84 0.50 0.06
C ILE A 120 -9.81 1.39 0.81
N LEU A 121 -10.37 2.40 0.11
CA LEU A 121 -11.42 3.24 0.66
C LEU A 121 -12.78 2.56 0.42
N ALA A 122 -13.29 1.88 1.44
CA ALA A 122 -14.47 1.00 1.35
C ALA A 122 -15.76 1.65 1.89
N ASP A 123 -15.86 2.98 1.85
CA ASP A 123 -17.07 3.71 2.22
C ASP A 123 -18.28 3.27 1.37
N ASP A 124 -19.50 3.44 1.89
CA ASP A 124 -20.72 3.19 1.15
C ASP A 124 -20.85 4.07 -0.10
N MET A 125 -21.73 3.66 -1.03
CA MET A 125 -22.01 4.44 -2.24
C MET A 125 -22.57 5.83 -1.88
N GLY A 126 -22.12 6.87 -2.61
CA GLY A 126 -22.61 8.25 -2.39
C GLY A 126 -21.89 9.01 -1.28
N LEU A 127 -20.97 8.41 -0.54
CA LEU A 127 -20.21 9.10 0.52
C LEU A 127 -19.01 9.92 0.02
N GLY A 128 -18.88 10.11 -1.29
CA GLY A 128 -17.87 11.02 -1.87
C GLY A 128 -16.45 10.46 -1.84
N LYS A 129 -16.26 9.18 -2.10
CA LYS A 129 -14.93 8.55 -2.25
C LYS A 129 -14.07 9.24 -3.32
N THR A 130 -14.69 9.64 -4.42
CA THR A 130 -14.00 10.38 -5.51
C THR A 130 -13.42 11.68 -5.00
N LEU A 131 -14.18 12.46 -4.22
CA LEU A 131 -13.72 13.71 -3.64
C LEU A 131 -12.54 13.51 -2.67
N GLN A 132 -12.59 12.47 -1.83
CA GLN A 132 -11.48 12.13 -0.93
C GLN A 132 -10.21 11.75 -1.72
N ALA A 133 -10.36 10.97 -2.79
CA ALA A 133 -9.24 10.59 -3.66
C ALA A 133 -8.66 11.81 -4.42
N ILE A 134 -9.51 12.70 -4.93
CA ILE A 134 -9.07 13.94 -5.58
C ILE A 134 -8.33 14.83 -4.58
N SER A 135 -8.82 14.96 -3.35
CA SER A 135 -8.15 15.73 -2.30
C SER A 135 -6.74 15.21 -2.01
N LEU A 136 -6.57 13.87 -1.93
CA LEU A 136 -5.24 13.26 -1.78
C LEU A 136 -4.34 13.58 -2.96
N ILE A 137 -4.83 13.40 -4.20
CA ILE A 137 -4.05 13.63 -5.42
C ILE A 137 -3.63 15.11 -5.51
N SER A 138 -4.52 16.03 -5.15
CA SER A 138 -4.22 17.47 -5.13
C SER A 138 -3.10 17.79 -4.13
N GLU A 139 -3.16 17.23 -2.92
CA GLU A 139 -2.11 17.40 -1.91
C GLU A 139 -0.75 16.86 -2.40
N ILE A 140 -0.72 15.64 -2.92
CA ILE A 140 0.52 15.04 -3.43
C ILE A 140 1.09 15.87 -4.59
N GLN A 141 0.24 16.46 -5.45
CA GLN A 141 0.70 17.29 -6.56
C GLN A 141 1.27 18.63 -6.08
N LEU A 142 0.73 19.23 -5.01
CA LEU A 142 1.30 20.42 -4.39
C LEU A 142 2.70 20.15 -3.83
N GLU A 143 2.91 18.97 -3.24
CA GLU A 143 4.22 18.56 -2.72
C GLU A 143 5.20 18.16 -3.85
N ASN A 144 4.70 17.66 -4.98
CA ASN A 144 5.50 17.13 -6.08
C ASN A 144 4.96 17.59 -7.45
N GLU A 145 5.48 18.69 -7.95
CA GLU A 145 5.12 19.23 -9.26
C GLU A 145 5.41 18.27 -10.44
N GLY A 146 6.28 17.30 -10.24
CA GLY A 146 6.63 16.26 -11.21
C GLY A 146 5.74 15.01 -11.13
N LEU A 147 4.68 15.02 -10.33
CA LEU A 147 3.79 13.87 -10.17
C LEU A 147 3.23 13.41 -11.52
N LEU A 148 3.43 12.12 -11.84
CA LEU A 148 2.72 11.41 -12.89
C LEU A 148 1.84 10.34 -12.23
N GLY A 149 0.53 10.52 -12.30
CA GLY A 149 -0.46 9.61 -11.74
C GLY A 149 -1.38 9.01 -12.79
N ILE A 150 -1.90 7.82 -12.52
CA ILE A 150 -2.89 7.17 -13.38
C ILE A 150 -4.13 6.76 -12.58
N ILE A 151 -5.29 7.10 -13.10
CA ILE A 151 -6.60 6.72 -12.56
C ILE A 151 -7.26 5.76 -13.54
N ILE A 152 -7.62 4.57 -13.06
CA ILE A 152 -8.24 3.53 -13.87
C ILE A 152 -9.68 3.35 -13.39
N VAL A 153 -10.64 3.58 -14.30
CA VAL A 153 -12.07 3.60 -13.98
C VAL A 153 -12.89 2.76 -14.95
N PRO A 154 -14.14 2.39 -14.60
CA PRO A 154 -15.12 1.92 -15.58
C PRO A 154 -15.39 2.99 -16.65
N THR A 155 -15.67 2.57 -17.88
CA THR A 155 -15.91 3.48 -19.02
C THR A 155 -16.98 4.53 -18.73
N SER A 156 -18.04 4.15 -18.04
CA SER A 156 -19.14 5.06 -17.66
C SER A 156 -18.72 6.18 -16.69
N LEU A 157 -17.60 6.06 -16.01
CA LEU A 157 -17.12 7.03 -15.01
C LEU A 157 -15.99 7.92 -15.52
N LEU A 158 -15.48 7.67 -16.73
CA LEU A 158 -14.31 8.37 -17.26
C LEU A 158 -14.50 9.90 -17.28
N HIS A 159 -15.59 10.37 -17.87
CA HIS A 159 -15.87 11.81 -17.93
C HIS A 159 -16.31 12.38 -16.59
N ASN A 160 -17.02 11.61 -15.75
CA ASN A 160 -17.40 12.05 -14.41
C ASN A 160 -16.17 12.39 -13.54
N TRP A 161 -15.13 11.55 -13.61
CA TRP A 161 -13.88 11.83 -12.89
C TRP A 161 -13.22 13.12 -13.37
N LYS A 162 -13.20 13.36 -14.68
CA LYS A 162 -12.67 14.61 -15.24
C LYS A 162 -13.45 15.83 -14.75
N GLU A 163 -14.77 15.76 -14.73
CA GLU A 163 -15.64 16.84 -14.23
C GLU A 163 -15.46 17.07 -12.72
N GLU A 164 -15.32 16.00 -11.94
CA GLU A 164 -15.05 16.10 -10.51
C GLU A 164 -13.70 16.80 -10.24
N PHE A 165 -12.64 16.51 -11.01
CA PHE A 165 -11.38 17.25 -10.93
C PHE A 165 -11.56 18.73 -11.20
N TYR A 166 -12.26 19.11 -12.26
CA TYR A 166 -12.50 20.51 -12.59
C TYR A 166 -13.32 21.26 -11.54
N LYS A 167 -14.14 20.53 -10.80
CA LYS A 167 -14.99 21.09 -9.75
C LYS A 167 -14.26 21.28 -8.43
N PHE A 168 -13.31 20.41 -8.09
CA PHE A 168 -12.73 20.31 -6.78
C PHE A 168 -11.21 20.51 -6.73
N SER A 169 -10.57 20.78 -7.86
CA SER A 169 -9.13 21.03 -7.93
C SER A 169 -8.76 21.84 -9.16
N ASP A 170 -7.56 22.43 -9.14
CA ASP A 170 -6.98 23.09 -10.31
C ASP A 170 -6.31 22.12 -11.30
N ILE A 171 -6.31 20.82 -10.97
CA ILE A 171 -5.73 19.78 -11.80
C ILE A 171 -6.58 19.57 -13.06
N LYS A 172 -5.91 19.59 -14.21
CA LYS A 172 -6.52 19.30 -15.51
C LYS A 172 -6.12 17.89 -15.95
N PRO A 173 -6.92 16.85 -15.61
CA PRO A 173 -6.57 15.49 -15.96
C PRO A 173 -6.67 15.26 -17.46
N ILE A 174 -5.82 14.37 -17.96
CA ILE A 174 -5.70 13.99 -19.36
C ILE A 174 -6.44 12.67 -19.56
N LEU A 175 -7.44 12.65 -20.43
CA LEU A 175 -8.14 11.41 -20.80
C LEU A 175 -7.31 10.62 -21.81
N VAL A 176 -7.05 9.35 -21.50
CA VAL A 176 -6.36 8.42 -22.41
C VAL A 176 -7.41 7.72 -23.28
N GLU A 177 -7.77 8.38 -24.38
CA GLU A 177 -8.81 7.95 -25.33
C GLU A 177 -8.28 7.91 -26.77
N GLY A 178 -9.05 7.32 -27.69
CA GLY A 178 -8.72 7.22 -29.10
C GLY A 178 -8.16 5.85 -29.50
N ASN A 179 -7.53 5.77 -30.66
CA ASN A 179 -6.90 4.54 -31.14
C ASN A 179 -5.57 4.27 -30.41
N ALA A 180 -5.00 3.08 -30.59
CA ALA A 180 -3.80 2.66 -29.86
C ALA A 180 -2.59 3.57 -30.11
N GLU A 181 -2.42 4.04 -31.34
CA GLU A 181 -1.31 4.92 -31.73
C GLU A 181 -1.41 6.29 -31.07
N THR A 182 -2.61 6.90 -31.12
CA THR A 182 -2.89 8.18 -30.45
C THR A 182 -2.65 8.10 -28.93
N ARG A 183 -3.09 7.03 -28.30
CA ARG A 183 -2.89 6.85 -26.87
C ARG A 183 -1.43 6.65 -26.50
N LYS A 184 -0.69 5.88 -27.30
CA LYS A 184 0.74 5.66 -27.12
C LYS A 184 1.49 6.98 -27.20
N GLU A 185 1.27 7.79 -28.23
CA GLU A 185 1.90 9.12 -28.35
C GLU A 185 1.54 10.03 -27.16
N LEU A 186 0.29 9.99 -26.69
CA LEU A 186 -0.14 10.80 -25.57
C LEU A 186 0.59 10.40 -24.29
N ILE A 187 0.70 9.09 -24.01
CA ILE A 187 1.38 8.57 -22.83
C ILE A 187 2.88 8.90 -22.89
N GLU A 188 3.54 8.66 -24.02
CA GLU A 188 4.97 8.93 -24.21
C GLU A 188 5.33 10.42 -24.08
N LYS A 189 4.42 11.31 -24.46
CA LYS A 189 4.60 12.78 -24.34
C LYS A 189 4.26 13.33 -22.98
N THR A 190 3.61 12.56 -22.12
CA THR A 190 3.15 13.02 -20.81
C THR A 190 4.21 12.72 -19.75
N GLU A 191 4.98 13.73 -19.40
CA GLU A 191 6.02 13.60 -18.36
C GLU A 191 5.46 13.81 -16.94
N ARG A 192 4.33 14.51 -16.79
CA ARG A 192 3.70 14.84 -15.51
C ARG A 192 2.19 15.05 -15.66
N GLY A 193 1.45 14.94 -14.57
CA GLY A 193 0.01 15.16 -14.52
C GLY A 193 -0.77 13.88 -14.20
N ILE A 194 -2.07 13.97 -14.31
CA ILE A 194 -2.98 12.87 -13.98
C ILE A 194 -3.62 12.34 -15.25
N LEU A 195 -3.33 11.09 -15.58
CA LEU A 195 -3.95 10.36 -16.67
C LEU A 195 -5.19 9.63 -16.15
N ILE A 196 -6.30 9.70 -16.89
CA ILE A 196 -7.50 8.91 -16.58
C ILE A 196 -7.76 7.96 -17.76
N THR A 197 -7.90 6.68 -17.45
CA THR A 197 -8.15 5.63 -18.46
C THR A 197 -9.17 4.62 -17.98
N THR A 198 -9.60 3.71 -18.86
CA THR A 198 -10.51 2.63 -18.49
C THR A 198 -9.76 1.32 -18.24
N TYR A 199 -10.37 0.40 -17.48
CA TYR A 199 -9.81 -0.95 -17.27
C TYR A 199 -9.50 -1.67 -18.58
N GLN A 200 -10.39 -1.52 -19.58
CA GLN A 200 -10.21 -2.17 -20.87
C GLN A 200 -9.03 -1.58 -21.64
N THR A 201 -8.95 -0.24 -21.71
CA THR A 201 -7.89 0.49 -22.38
C THR A 201 -6.54 0.18 -21.74
N PHE A 202 -6.45 0.31 -20.40
CA PHE A 202 -5.25 0.01 -19.65
C PHE A 202 -4.72 -1.42 -19.89
N ARG A 203 -5.63 -2.42 -19.84
CA ARG A 203 -5.25 -3.81 -20.10
C ARG A 203 -4.70 -4.06 -21.50
N ASN A 204 -5.21 -3.33 -22.49
CA ASN A 204 -4.73 -3.45 -23.87
C ASN A 204 -3.37 -2.77 -24.07
N ASP A 205 -3.18 -1.60 -23.44
CA ASP A 205 -1.98 -0.78 -23.64
C ASP A 205 -0.76 -1.33 -22.87
N VAL A 206 -0.95 -1.98 -21.72
CA VAL A 206 0.14 -2.64 -20.95
C VAL A 206 0.71 -3.88 -21.67
N LYS A 207 -0.03 -4.46 -22.64
CA LYS A 207 0.43 -5.64 -23.38
C LYS A 207 1.22 -5.32 -24.64
N ASN A 208 1.22 -4.07 -25.06
CA ASN A 208 1.90 -3.57 -26.26
C ASN A 208 3.05 -2.64 -25.89
#